data_df0c4a8d298c28d3fc474977b8ded564
#
_entry.id   df0c4a8d298c28d3fc474977b8ded564
#
_cell.length_a   1.000
_cell.length_b   1.000
_cell.length_c   1.000
_cell.angle_alpha   90.00
_cell.angle_beta   90.00
_cell.angle_gamma   90.00
#
_symmetry.space_group_name_H-M   'P 1'
#
loop_
_entity.id
_entity.type
_entity.pdbx_description
1 polymer ?
#
loop_
_entity_poly.entity_id
_entity_poly.type
_entity_poly.pdbx_seq_one_letter_code
_entity_poly.pdbx_strand_id
1 'polypeptide(L)'
;MIEFNTNLVLITGALGWLGINLVESLVKGLADFEPLSQPQKDLKIRCLILPNQDPTILQKISNQIEVYQGDLRNPQDCDRFCENAENAILFHTAGIIHPQKISEFYQINVEATKNLLNSAVSAKIKRAIIVSSNSPCGCNPHPDHLFDETSPYHPYMNYGRSKMLMELAINNYQQQGKIETVIIRPPWFYGPHQPQRQTLFFKMIRDGKGPIVGDGNNLRSMAYVDNICQGLILAAITEKANGKIYWIADEQPYSMNDIINTIEHLLETEFQQSCIHKRLKLPGLASEIALVVDGTLQTLGFYHQKIHVLSEMNKTIAVSVAKSQRELGYNPTIALEAGMRKSLKWIFENYGGLD
;
A
#
# COMPACT_ATOMS: atom_id res chain seq x y z
N MET A 1 3.29 4.56 -26.20
CA MET A 1 3.31 5.42 -25.00
C MET A 1 1.90 5.40 -24.43
N ILE A 2 1.74 5.13 -23.16
CA ILE A 2 0.43 5.22 -22.47
C ILE A 2 0.34 6.66 -21.94
N GLU A 3 -0.73 7.37 -22.31
CA GLU A 3 -0.94 8.76 -21.93
C GLU A 3 -2.19 8.87 -21.03
N PHE A 4 -2.12 9.74 -20.04
CA PHE A 4 -3.29 10.13 -19.27
C PHE A 4 -4.20 11.00 -20.12
N ASN A 5 -5.50 10.73 -20.10
CA ASN A 5 -6.52 11.59 -20.72
C ASN A 5 -6.79 12.87 -19.87
N THR A 6 -5.78 13.34 -19.19
CA THR A 6 -5.79 14.55 -18.36
C THR A 6 -4.38 15.12 -18.24
N ASN A 7 -4.28 16.42 -17.98
CA ASN A 7 -3.02 17.09 -17.71
C ASN A 7 -2.76 17.34 -16.23
N LEU A 8 -3.65 16.85 -15.33
CA LEU A 8 -3.52 17.06 -13.88
C LEU A 8 -3.83 15.77 -13.13
N VAL A 9 -2.94 15.41 -12.21
CA VAL A 9 -3.20 14.37 -11.21
C VAL A 9 -3.05 14.95 -9.80
N LEU A 10 -3.92 14.51 -8.90
CA LEU A 10 -3.89 14.84 -7.49
C LEU A 10 -3.45 13.60 -6.70
N ILE A 11 -2.56 13.77 -5.73
CA ILE A 11 -2.04 12.65 -4.91
C ILE A 11 -2.17 13.02 -3.44
N THR A 12 -2.94 12.28 -2.67
CA THR A 12 -2.96 12.39 -1.21
C THR A 12 -2.03 11.37 -0.60
N GLY A 13 -1.47 11.66 0.58
CA GLY A 13 -0.47 10.77 1.19
C GLY A 13 0.87 10.74 0.43
N ALA A 14 1.19 11.83 -0.29
CA ALA A 14 2.32 11.91 -1.18
C ALA A 14 3.70 11.70 -0.50
N LEU A 15 3.82 11.97 0.81
CA LEU A 15 5.02 11.67 1.61
C LEU A 15 5.00 10.30 2.30
N GLY A 16 3.93 9.53 2.07
CA GLY A 16 3.88 8.13 2.51
C GLY A 16 4.72 7.23 1.59
N TRP A 17 5.02 6.01 2.06
CA TRP A 17 5.82 5.05 1.32
C TRP A 17 5.36 4.86 -0.14
N LEU A 18 4.08 4.53 -0.34
CA LEU A 18 3.53 4.37 -1.69
C LEU A 18 3.42 5.71 -2.44
N GLY A 19 3.08 6.79 -1.73
CA GLY A 19 2.92 8.13 -2.34
C GLY A 19 4.19 8.64 -2.99
N ILE A 20 5.33 8.55 -2.30
CA ILE A 20 6.64 8.95 -2.85
C ILE A 20 6.97 8.14 -4.11
N ASN A 21 6.83 6.80 -4.05
CA ASN A 21 7.11 5.94 -5.19
C ASN A 21 6.17 6.22 -6.37
N LEU A 22 4.89 6.54 -6.12
CA LEU A 22 3.96 6.93 -7.18
C LEU A 22 4.35 8.25 -7.83
N VAL A 23 4.73 9.26 -7.04
CA VAL A 23 5.23 10.55 -7.57
C VAL A 23 6.48 10.33 -8.42
N GLU A 24 7.44 9.54 -7.94
CA GLU A 24 8.64 9.21 -8.72
C GLU A 24 8.30 8.49 -10.02
N SER A 25 7.37 7.52 -9.97
CA SER A 25 6.93 6.76 -11.14
C SER A 25 6.28 7.64 -12.21
N LEU A 26 5.50 8.64 -11.80
CA LEU A 26 4.88 9.58 -12.73
C LEU A 26 5.90 10.56 -13.35
N VAL A 27 6.89 10.99 -12.57
CA VAL A 27 7.91 11.95 -13.02
C VAL A 27 9.00 11.29 -13.86
N LYS A 28 9.45 10.07 -13.46
CA LYS A 28 10.62 9.41 -14.06
C LYS A 28 10.25 8.28 -15.02
N GLY A 29 9.03 7.77 -14.94
CA GLY A 29 8.60 6.51 -15.54
C GLY A 29 8.96 5.30 -14.68
N LEU A 30 8.42 4.14 -15.05
CA LEU A 30 8.68 2.84 -14.42
C LEU A 30 9.61 2.03 -15.34
N ALA A 31 10.91 2.13 -15.14
CA ALA A 31 11.94 1.61 -16.04
C ALA A 31 11.77 0.11 -16.38
N ASP A 32 11.28 -0.70 -15.44
CA ASP A 32 11.10 -2.14 -15.61
C ASP A 32 9.74 -2.51 -16.27
N PHE A 33 8.93 -1.53 -16.67
CA PHE A 33 7.56 -1.76 -17.15
C PHE A 33 7.25 -1.02 -18.44
N GLU A 34 7.43 -1.67 -19.58
CA GLU A 34 6.87 -1.16 -20.83
C GLU A 34 5.33 -1.33 -20.85
N PRO A 35 4.57 -0.34 -21.30
CA PRO A 35 4.94 0.95 -21.90
C PRO A 35 4.99 2.13 -20.92
N LEU A 36 5.11 1.91 -19.61
CA LEU A 36 5.18 2.94 -18.56
C LEU A 36 6.62 3.37 -18.23
N SER A 37 7.62 2.91 -18.98
CA SER A 37 9.04 3.20 -18.75
C SER A 37 9.43 4.66 -18.99
N GLN A 38 8.60 5.41 -19.71
CA GLN A 38 8.86 6.81 -20.00
C GLN A 38 8.10 7.75 -19.07
N PRO A 39 8.68 8.92 -18.72
CA PRO A 39 7.99 9.96 -17.99
C PRO A 39 6.67 10.38 -18.64
N GLN A 40 5.70 10.74 -17.82
CA GLN A 40 4.46 11.33 -18.33
C GLN A 40 4.71 12.80 -18.67
N LYS A 41 4.80 13.11 -19.97
CA LYS A 41 5.03 14.47 -20.45
C LYS A 41 3.81 15.36 -20.17
N ASP A 42 4.07 16.61 -19.82
CA ASP A 42 3.05 17.66 -19.59
C ASP A 42 2.03 17.35 -18.48
N LEU A 43 2.27 16.32 -17.68
CA LEU A 43 1.42 15.97 -16.54
C LEU A 43 1.78 16.82 -15.32
N LYS A 44 0.86 17.66 -14.87
CA LYS A 44 0.98 18.39 -13.62
C LYS A 44 0.64 17.46 -12.46
N ILE A 45 1.45 17.53 -11.40
CA ILE A 45 1.27 16.71 -10.21
C ILE A 45 1.02 17.62 -9.02
N ARG A 46 -0.12 17.46 -8.38
CA ARG A 46 -0.51 18.16 -7.15
C ARG A 46 -0.51 17.18 -5.98
N CYS A 47 0.27 17.47 -4.96
CA CYS A 47 0.47 16.61 -3.80
C CYS A 47 -0.11 17.24 -2.53
N LEU A 48 -0.95 16.49 -1.79
CA LEU A 48 -1.39 16.90 -0.46
C LEU A 48 -0.50 16.26 0.60
N ILE A 49 0.04 17.10 1.47
CA ILE A 49 0.82 16.70 2.64
C ILE A 49 0.22 17.32 3.90
N LEU A 50 0.51 16.76 5.08
CA LEU A 50 0.07 17.37 6.33
C LEU A 50 0.81 18.71 6.61
N PRO A 51 0.21 19.65 7.33
CA PRO A 51 0.79 20.98 7.56
C PRO A 51 2.19 20.99 8.16
N ASN A 52 2.55 19.97 8.95
CA ASN A 52 3.84 19.86 9.64
C ASN A 52 4.86 18.98 8.90
N GLN A 53 4.56 18.54 7.69
CA GLN A 53 5.46 17.69 6.91
C GLN A 53 6.37 18.53 6.00
N ASP A 54 7.63 18.10 5.89
CA ASP A 54 8.63 18.74 5.03
C ASP A 54 8.48 18.26 3.57
N PRO A 55 8.20 19.16 2.60
CA PRO A 55 8.04 18.83 1.19
C PRO A 55 9.34 18.54 0.45
N THR A 56 10.50 18.71 1.07
CA THR A 56 11.82 18.71 0.43
C THR A 56 12.04 17.47 -0.45
N ILE A 57 11.56 16.29 -0.04
CA ILE A 57 11.72 15.07 -0.83
C ILE A 57 10.92 15.16 -2.14
N LEU A 58 9.73 15.70 -2.14
CA LEU A 58 8.92 15.89 -3.35
C LEU A 58 9.57 16.90 -4.30
N GLN A 59 10.08 18.01 -3.75
CA GLN A 59 10.78 19.04 -4.52
C GLN A 59 12.08 18.53 -5.15
N LYS A 60 12.78 17.58 -4.49
CA LYS A 60 13.95 16.88 -5.07
C LYS A 60 13.58 15.96 -6.24
N ILE A 61 12.39 15.39 -6.24
CA ILE A 61 11.90 14.56 -7.36
C ILE A 61 11.62 15.46 -8.57
N SER A 62 10.89 16.57 -8.39
CA SER A 62 10.66 17.60 -9.42
C SER A 62 10.24 18.94 -8.80
N ASN A 63 10.80 20.02 -9.29
CA ASN A 63 10.40 21.37 -8.90
C ASN A 63 9.05 21.82 -9.49
N GLN A 64 8.45 20.99 -10.36
CA GLN A 64 7.13 21.25 -10.97
C GLN A 64 5.98 20.64 -10.16
N ILE A 65 6.26 19.95 -9.04
CA ILE A 65 5.23 19.40 -8.17
C ILE A 65 4.59 20.54 -7.36
N GLU A 66 3.26 20.69 -7.50
CA GLU A 66 2.47 21.58 -6.66
C GLU A 66 2.24 20.92 -5.29
N VAL A 67 2.69 21.54 -4.22
CA VAL A 67 2.52 21.01 -2.86
C VAL A 67 1.45 21.82 -2.12
N TYR A 68 0.43 21.13 -1.65
CA TYR A 68 -0.64 21.68 -0.80
C TYR A 68 -0.50 21.11 0.61
N GLN A 69 -0.54 22.00 1.60
CA GLN A 69 -0.59 21.59 3.01
C GLN A 69 -2.03 21.60 3.50
N GLY A 70 -2.48 20.48 4.05
CA GLY A 70 -3.84 20.33 4.56
C GLY A 70 -4.07 18.97 5.21
N ASP A 71 -5.18 18.87 5.92
CA ASP A 71 -5.63 17.66 6.58
C ASP A 71 -6.98 17.22 6.00
N LEU A 72 -7.05 16.01 5.46
CA LEU A 72 -8.28 15.45 4.87
C LEU A 72 -9.45 15.35 5.86
N ARG A 73 -9.19 15.43 7.17
CA ARG A 73 -10.23 15.52 8.20
C ARG A 73 -10.96 16.87 8.17
N ASN A 74 -10.35 17.88 7.56
CA ASN A 74 -10.92 19.20 7.37
C ASN A 74 -11.50 19.32 5.94
N PRO A 75 -12.83 19.43 5.75
CA PRO A 75 -13.43 19.57 4.43
C PRO A 75 -12.90 20.75 3.62
N GLN A 76 -12.61 21.89 4.27
CA GLN A 76 -12.09 23.09 3.59
C GLN A 76 -10.69 22.86 3.00
N ASP A 77 -9.87 22.00 3.62
CA ASP A 77 -8.57 21.62 3.07
C ASP A 77 -8.74 20.71 1.84
N CYS A 78 -9.75 19.81 1.87
CA CYS A 78 -10.11 19.00 0.72
C CYS A 78 -10.61 19.87 -0.45
N ASP A 79 -11.45 20.87 -0.17
CA ASP A 79 -11.98 21.78 -1.19
C ASP A 79 -10.84 22.55 -1.87
N ARG A 80 -9.94 23.16 -1.10
CA ARG A 80 -8.77 23.86 -1.64
C ARG A 80 -7.86 22.95 -2.45
N PHE A 81 -7.64 21.72 -1.99
CA PHE A 81 -6.81 20.74 -2.69
C PHE A 81 -7.42 20.35 -4.04
N CYS A 82 -8.74 20.21 -4.13
CA CYS A 82 -9.47 19.86 -5.34
C CYS A 82 -9.82 21.08 -6.23
N GLU A 83 -9.51 22.30 -5.81
CA GLU A 83 -9.84 23.51 -6.58
C GLU A 83 -9.21 23.47 -7.98
N ASN A 84 -10.01 23.86 -9.01
CA ASN A 84 -9.57 23.88 -10.42
C ASN A 84 -9.06 22.51 -10.94
N ALA A 85 -9.63 21.41 -10.45
CA ALA A 85 -9.23 20.05 -10.82
C ALA A 85 -10.26 19.31 -11.70
N GLU A 86 -11.03 20.05 -12.52
CA GLU A 86 -11.99 19.44 -13.45
C GLU A 86 -11.28 18.48 -14.42
N ASN A 87 -11.87 17.29 -14.62
CA ASN A 87 -11.32 16.18 -15.42
C ASN A 87 -9.99 15.58 -14.93
N ALA A 88 -9.47 15.98 -13.76
CA ALA A 88 -8.28 15.40 -13.17
C ALA A 88 -8.49 13.95 -12.73
N ILE A 89 -7.37 13.26 -12.44
CA ILE A 89 -7.35 11.96 -11.78
C ILE A 89 -6.83 12.15 -10.36
N LEU A 90 -7.52 11.54 -9.40
CA LEU A 90 -7.16 11.55 -7.99
C LEU A 90 -6.59 10.20 -7.58
N PHE A 91 -5.35 10.16 -7.09
CA PHE A 91 -4.77 9.02 -6.41
C PHE A 91 -4.87 9.23 -4.89
N HIS A 92 -5.72 8.46 -4.24
CA HIS A 92 -5.89 8.51 -2.79
C HIS A 92 -5.07 7.42 -2.14
N THR A 93 -3.81 7.74 -1.76
CA THR A 93 -2.90 6.82 -1.07
C THR A 93 -2.79 7.12 0.43
N ALA A 94 -3.42 8.20 0.90
CA ALA A 94 -3.47 8.53 2.32
C ALA A 94 -4.26 7.50 3.11
N GLY A 95 -3.76 7.14 4.28
CA GLY A 95 -4.43 6.23 5.22
C GLY A 95 -3.58 5.97 6.44
N ILE A 96 -4.20 5.48 7.50
CA ILE A 96 -3.50 5.11 8.72
C ILE A 96 -3.58 3.60 8.94
N ILE A 97 -2.42 3.00 9.28
CA ILE A 97 -2.28 1.55 9.53
C ILE A 97 -2.00 1.28 11.01
N HIS A 98 -1.28 2.18 11.67
CA HIS A 98 -0.86 2.05 13.07
C HIS A 98 -1.21 3.34 13.83
N PRO A 99 -2.47 3.52 14.25
CA PRO A 99 -2.91 4.69 15.00
C PRO A 99 -2.48 4.63 16.46
N GLN A 100 -2.60 5.74 17.15
CA GLN A 100 -2.52 5.76 18.62
C GLN A 100 -3.84 5.32 19.26
N LYS A 101 -4.97 5.69 18.65
CA LYS A 101 -6.32 5.35 19.11
C LYS A 101 -7.11 4.68 17.98
N ILE A 102 -7.95 3.72 18.33
CA ILE A 102 -8.79 2.99 17.37
C ILE A 102 -9.71 3.93 16.56
N SER A 103 -10.21 5.02 17.18
CA SER A 103 -11.05 6.00 16.50
C SER A 103 -10.39 6.66 15.29
N GLU A 104 -9.06 6.77 15.26
CA GLU A 104 -8.31 7.37 14.15
C GLU A 104 -8.43 6.54 12.86
N PHE A 105 -8.59 5.20 12.97
CA PHE A 105 -8.89 4.37 11.80
C PHE A 105 -10.13 4.87 11.06
N TYR A 106 -11.19 5.16 11.79
CA TYR A 106 -12.47 5.60 11.19
C TYR A 106 -12.41 7.04 10.73
N GLN A 107 -11.80 7.92 11.53
CA GLN A 107 -11.67 9.34 11.18
C GLN A 107 -10.83 9.54 9.91
N ILE A 108 -9.73 8.79 9.77
CA ILE A 108 -8.77 8.99 8.66
C ILE A 108 -9.13 8.11 7.47
N ASN A 109 -9.38 6.81 7.66
CA ASN A 109 -9.65 5.92 6.53
C ASN A 109 -11.07 6.07 5.99
N VAL A 110 -12.06 6.46 6.81
CA VAL A 110 -13.46 6.54 6.36
C VAL A 110 -13.92 7.99 6.16
N GLU A 111 -13.95 8.77 7.23
CA GLU A 111 -14.54 10.11 7.15
C GLU A 111 -13.69 11.08 6.32
N ALA A 112 -12.37 11.05 6.46
CA ALA A 112 -11.51 11.87 5.62
C ALA A 112 -11.57 11.48 4.13
N THR A 113 -11.73 10.18 3.82
CA THR A 113 -11.98 9.75 2.43
C THR A 113 -13.31 10.28 1.90
N LYS A 114 -14.37 10.29 2.72
CA LYS A 114 -15.66 10.90 2.31
C LYS A 114 -15.54 12.41 2.07
N ASN A 115 -14.84 13.14 2.94
CA ASN A 115 -14.58 14.58 2.73
C ASN A 115 -13.88 14.80 1.39
N LEU A 116 -12.81 14.05 1.12
CA LEU A 116 -12.07 14.14 -0.13
C LEU A 116 -12.96 13.84 -1.36
N LEU A 117 -13.76 12.77 -1.29
CA LEU A 117 -14.65 12.41 -2.41
C LEU A 117 -15.76 13.45 -2.64
N ASN A 118 -16.30 14.08 -1.58
CA ASN A 118 -17.25 15.18 -1.72
C ASN A 118 -16.62 16.36 -2.48
N SER A 119 -15.42 16.77 -2.09
CA SER A 119 -14.68 17.84 -2.79
C SER A 119 -14.31 17.44 -4.22
N ALA A 120 -13.92 16.17 -4.45
CA ALA A 120 -13.61 15.66 -5.77
C ALA A 120 -14.83 15.68 -6.72
N VAL A 121 -16.02 15.33 -6.21
CA VAL A 121 -17.29 15.42 -6.95
C VAL A 121 -17.62 16.88 -7.28
N SER A 122 -17.51 17.78 -6.30
CA SER A 122 -17.79 19.21 -6.49
C SER A 122 -16.85 19.85 -7.51
N ALA A 123 -15.59 19.44 -7.52
CA ALA A 123 -14.55 19.87 -8.47
C ALA A 123 -14.62 19.16 -9.83
N LYS A 124 -15.59 18.24 -10.03
CA LYS A 124 -15.75 17.42 -11.25
C LYS A 124 -14.49 16.65 -11.64
N ILE A 125 -13.80 16.11 -10.64
CA ILE A 125 -12.69 15.17 -10.86
C ILE A 125 -13.26 13.95 -11.60
N LYS A 126 -12.59 13.53 -12.67
CA LYS A 126 -13.06 12.44 -13.52
C LYS A 126 -13.06 11.10 -12.80
N ARG A 127 -11.93 10.75 -12.18
CA ARG A 127 -11.71 9.43 -11.60
C ARG A 127 -10.89 9.49 -10.33
N ALA A 128 -11.27 8.71 -9.33
CA ALA A 128 -10.51 8.48 -8.11
C ALA A 128 -10.00 7.03 -8.06
N ILE A 129 -8.70 6.86 -7.87
CA ILE A 129 -8.03 5.57 -7.63
C ILE A 129 -7.71 5.51 -6.14
N ILE A 130 -8.33 4.59 -5.42
CA ILE A 130 -8.28 4.56 -3.96
C ILE A 130 -7.54 3.30 -3.49
N VAL A 131 -6.52 3.51 -2.67
CA VAL A 131 -5.73 2.41 -2.09
C VAL A 131 -6.43 1.87 -0.85
N SER A 132 -6.87 0.62 -0.94
CA SER A 132 -7.41 -0.17 0.17
C SER A 132 -6.33 -1.11 0.74
N SER A 133 -6.67 -2.36 1.02
CA SER A 133 -5.79 -3.38 1.61
C SER A 133 -6.39 -4.78 1.40
N ASN A 134 -5.65 -5.82 1.80
CA ASN A 134 -6.19 -7.17 1.99
C ASN A 134 -7.12 -7.27 3.23
N SER A 135 -6.94 -6.40 4.21
CA SER A 135 -7.59 -6.51 5.53
C SER A 135 -9.12 -6.45 5.53
N PRO A 136 -9.83 -5.84 4.55
CA PRO A 136 -11.28 -6.01 4.39
C PRO A 136 -11.72 -7.46 4.21
N CYS A 137 -10.91 -8.30 3.56
CA CYS A 137 -11.18 -9.73 3.36
C CYS A 137 -10.56 -10.59 4.48
N GLY A 138 -9.61 -10.04 5.26
CA GLY A 138 -8.98 -10.71 6.39
C GLY A 138 -7.92 -11.73 6.01
N CYS A 139 -8.00 -12.91 6.60
CA CYS A 139 -7.08 -14.02 6.35
C CYS A 139 -7.78 -15.11 5.54
N ASN A 140 -7.01 -15.82 4.71
CA ASN A 140 -7.57 -16.90 3.89
C ASN A 140 -8.15 -18.02 4.77
N PRO A 141 -9.32 -18.57 4.41
CA PRO A 141 -9.96 -19.61 5.19
C PRO A 141 -9.20 -20.94 5.17
N HIS A 142 -8.40 -21.18 4.13
CA HIS A 142 -7.59 -22.39 3.96
C HIS A 142 -6.22 -22.03 3.37
N PRO A 143 -5.16 -22.81 3.62
CA PRO A 143 -3.82 -22.54 3.12
C PRO A 143 -3.71 -22.41 1.59
N ASP A 144 -4.50 -23.19 0.84
CA ASP A 144 -4.49 -23.22 -0.63
C ASP A 144 -5.47 -22.20 -1.25
N HIS A 145 -6.19 -21.44 -0.44
CA HIS A 145 -7.15 -20.44 -0.93
C HIS A 145 -6.40 -19.17 -1.38
N LEU A 146 -6.80 -18.62 -2.52
CA LEU A 146 -6.39 -17.30 -2.98
C LEU A 146 -7.61 -16.37 -2.95
N PHE A 147 -7.48 -15.21 -2.32
CA PHE A 147 -8.49 -14.17 -2.45
C PHE A 147 -8.55 -13.66 -3.89
N ASP A 148 -9.76 -13.44 -4.35
CA ASP A 148 -10.06 -12.73 -5.58
C ASP A 148 -11.07 -11.59 -5.31
N GLU A 149 -11.53 -10.91 -6.36
CA GLU A 149 -12.44 -9.77 -6.22
C GLU A 149 -13.88 -10.18 -5.85
N THR A 150 -14.20 -11.48 -5.87
CA THR A 150 -15.49 -12.03 -5.42
C THR A 150 -15.45 -12.46 -3.95
N SER A 151 -14.27 -12.48 -3.35
CA SER A 151 -14.08 -12.86 -1.96
C SER A 151 -14.87 -11.93 -1.02
N PRO A 152 -15.65 -12.50 -0.07
CA PRO A 152 -16.50 -11.73 0.80
C PRO A 152 -15.70 -10.88 1.79
N TYR A 153 -16.30 -9.80 2.26
CA TYR A 153 -15.76 -9.06 3.38
C TYR A 153 -15.77 -9.91 4.66
N HIS A 154 -14.60 -10.07 5.23
CA HIS A 154 -14.39 -10.67 6.54
C HIS A 154 -13.28 -9.88 7.28
N PRO A 155 -13.57 -8.62 7.67
CA PRO A 155 -12.55 -7.67 8.07
C PRO A 155 -11.76 -8.12 9.29
N TYR A 156 -10.42 -8.07 9.15
CA TYR A 156 -9.52 -8.35 10.26
C TYR A 156 -9.41 -7.14 11.18
N MET A 157 -9.93 -7.25 12.40
CA MET A 157 -9.91 -6.21 13.42
C MET A 157 -10.42 -4.84 12.94
N ASN A 158 -10.10 -3.76 13.67
CA ASN A 158 -10.59 -2.42 13.36
C ASN A 158 -9.97 -1.81 12.10
N TYR A 159 -8.72 -2.13 11.80
CA TYR A 159 -8.12 -1.69 10.54
C TYR A 159 -8.89 -2.25 9.34
N GLY A 160 -9.06 -3.56 9.28
CA GLY A 160 -9.84 -4.20 8.21
C GLY A 160 -11.27 -3.66 8.13
N ARG A 161 -11.93 -3.47 9.29
CA ARG A 161 -13.27 -2.88 9.35
C ARG A 161 -13.30 -1.45 8.80
N SER A 162 -12.31 -0.62 9.13
CA SER A 162 -12.25 0.75 8.61
C SER A 162 -12.06 0.78 7.10
N LYS A 163 -11.19 -0.08 6.56
CA LYS A 163 -10.99 -0.21 5.11
C LYS A 163 -12.23 -0.77 4.40
N MET A 164 -12.92 -1.75 4.98
CA MET A 164 -14.21 -2.23 4.46
C MET A 164 -15.25 -1.10 4.40
N LEU A 165 -15.40 -0.33 5.48
CA LEU A 165 -16.35 0.79 5.50
C LEU A 165 -15.97 1.89 4.50
N MET A 166 -14.68 2.14 4.30
CA MET A 166 -14.18 3.03 3.24
C MET A 166 -14.60 2.52 1.86
N GLU A 167 -14.38 1.24 1.55
CA GLU A 167 -14.77 0.66 0.26
C GLU A 167 -16.30 0.72 0.01
N LEU A 168 -17.10 0.45 1.05
CA LEU A 168 -18.56 0.58 0.97
C LEU A 168 -18.99 2.02 0.70
N ALA A 169 -18.34 3.00 1.34
CA ALA A 169 -18.60 4.41 1.07
C ALA A 169 -18.25 4.77 -0.39
N ILE A 170 -17.07 4.35 -0.89
CA ILE A 170 -16.64 4.59 -2.27
C ILE A 170 -17.65 4.00 -3.27
N ASN A 171 -18.07 2.76 -3.05
CA ASN A 171 -19.08 2.11 -3.91
C ASN A 171 -20.39 2.89 -3.97
N ASN A 172 -20.79 3.55 -2.88
CA ASN A 172 -21.98 4.39 -2.87
C ASN A 172 -21.83 5.63 -3.78
N TYR A 173 -20.65 6.30 -3.81
CA TYR A 173 -20.40 7.41 -4.73
C TYR A 173 -20.45 6.94 -6.19
N GLN A 174 -19.85 5.79 -6.48
CA GLN A 174 -19.84 5.20 -7.81
C GLN A 174 -21.25 4.82 -8.29
N GLN A 175 -22.06 4.14 -7.47
CA GLN A 175 -23.43 3.74 -7.81
C GLN A 175 -24.35 4.93 -8.05
N GLN A 176 -24.10 6.07 -7.40
CA GLN A 176 -24.83 7.32 -7.65
C GLN A 176 -24.35 8.05 -8.91
N GLY A 177 -23.36 7.52 -9.63
CA GLY A 177 -22.80 8.14 -10.84
C GLY A 177 -22.08 9.47 -10.60
N LYS A 178 -21.66 9.73 -9.35
CA LYS A 178 -21.07 11.03 -8.96
C LYS A 178 -19.61 11.20 -9.41
N ILE A 179 -18.87 10.11 -9.42
CA ILE A 179 -17.45 10.08 -9.81
C ILE A 179 -17.07 8.64 -10.20
N GLU A 180 -16.18 8.48 -11.17
CA GLU A 180 -15.59 7.19 -11.46
C GLU A 180 -14.65 6.77 -10.32
N THR A 181 -14.73 5.53 -9.87
CA THR A 181 -13.87 5.03 -8.80
C THR A 181 -13.23 3.69 -9.14
N VAL A 182 -11.99 3.49 -8.72
CA VAL A 182 -11.31 2.19 -8.76
C VAL A 182 -10.66 1.94 -7.40
N ILE A 183 -10.90 0.76 -6.85
CA ILE A 183 -10.31 0.35 -5.57
C ILE A 183 -9.15 -0.61 -5.84
N ILE A 184 -7.99 -0.31 -5.27
CA ILE A 184 -6.80 -1.16 -5.35
C ILE A 184 -6.54 -1.77 -3.98
N ARG A 185 -6.42 -3.08 -3.92
CA ARG A 185 -6.13 -3.87 -2.72
C ARG A 185 -4.73 -4.45 -2.75
N PRO A 186 -3.69 -3.70 -2.37
CA PRO A 186 -2.37 -4.28 -2.23
C PRO A 186 -2.23 -4.98 -0.87
N PRO A 187 -1.53 -6.13 -0.82
CA PRO A 187 -1.19 -6.79 0.44
C PRO A 187 0.03 -6.16 1.11
N TRP A 188 0.99 -6.92 1.58
CA TRP A 188 2.18 -6.45 2.27
C TRP A 188 3.19 -5.83 1.31
N PHE A 189 3.50 -4.53 1.48
CA PHE A 189 4.45 -3.78 0.64
C PHE A 189 5.91 -4.10 0.96
N TYR A 190 6.77 -3.97 -0.05
CA TYR A 190 8.22 -3.90 0.09
C TYR A 190 8.82 -3.08 -1.06
N GLY A 191 10.02 -2.50 -0.86
CA GLY A 191 10.65 -1.63 -1.87
C GLY A 191 11.29 -0.38 -1.26
N PRO A 192 11.88 0.48 -2.09
CA PRO A 192 12.49 1.76 -1.67
C PRO A 192 11.54 2.67 -0.90
N HIS A 193 12.10 3.66 -0.19
CA HIS A 193 11.39 4.60 0.69
C HIS A 193 10.62 3.93 1.85
N GLN A 194 11.00 2.72 2.19
CA GLN A 194 10.35 1.94 3.24
C GLN A 194 10.45 2.57 4.62
N PRO A 195 9.42 2.40 5.47
CA PRO A 195 9.46 2.92 6.83
C PRO A 195 10.44 2.16 7.71
N GLN A 196 10.91 2.80 8.78
CA GLN A 196 11.90 2.24 9.72
C GLN A 196 11.52 0.85 10.26
N ARG A 197 10.24 0.55 10.42
CA ARG A 197 9.78 -0.79 10.85
C ARG A 197 10.18 -1.91 9.90
N GLN A 198 10.26 -1.63 8.59
CA GLN A 198 10.70 -2.60 7.59
C GLN A 198 12.21 -2.83 7.68
N THR A 199 12.99 -1.77 7.88
CA THR A 199 14.43 -1.86 8.14
C THR A 199 14.70 -2.67 9.41
N LEU A 200 13.90 -2.46 10.47
CA LEU A 200 13.99 -3.26 11.70
C LEU A 200 13.74 -4.75 11.45
N PHE A 201 12.82 -5.10 10.56
CA PHE A 201 12.56 -6.50 10.19
C PHE A 201 13.79 -7.14 9.54
N PHE A 202 14.47 -6.46 8.62
CA PHE A 202 15.72 -6.94 8.02
C PHE A 202 16.84 -7.09 9.05
N LYS A 203 16.97 -6.12 9.96
CA LYS A 203 17.92 -6.22 11.08
C LYS A 203 17.64 -7.43 11.97
N MET A 204 16.36 -7.68 12.30
CA MET A 204 15.98 -8.86 13.10
C MET A 204 16.33 -10.17 12.39
N ILE A 205 16.18 -10.24 11.08
CA ILE A 205 16.57 -11.41 10.28
C ILE A 205 18.09 -11.60 10.36
N ARG A 206 18.87 -10.57 10.04
CA ARG A 206 20.35 -10.61 10.14
C ARG A 206 20.81 -11.11 11.51
N ASP A 207 20.21 -10.59 12.57
CA ASP A 207 20.60 -10.87 13.96
C ASP A 207 20.01 -12.22 14.49
N GLY A 208 19.44 -13.05 13.63
CA GLY A 208 18.89 -14.36 14.03
C GLY A 208 17.63 -14.27 14.90
N LYS A 209 16.96 -13.13 14.90
CA LYS A 209 15.74 -12.82 15.68
C LYS A 209 14.50 -12.71 14.77
N GLY A 210 14.62 -13.06 13.50
CA GLY A 210 13.50 -13.08 12.57
C GLY A 210 12.38 -14.00 13.10
N PRO A 211 11.19 -13.45 13.40
CA PRO A 211 10.13 -14.25 14.01
C PRO A 211 9.46 -15.15 12.99
N ILE A 212 9.26 -16.42 13.36
CA ILE A 212 8.39 -17.38 12.67
C ILE A 212 7.39 -17.91 13.68
N VAL A 213 6.11 -17.84 13.35
CA VAL A 213 5.04 -18.44 14.13
C VAL A 213 4.58 -19.70 13.41
N GLY A 214 4.65 -20.85 14.11
CA GLY A 214 4.43 -22.16 13.51
C GLY A 214 5.65 -22.64 12.73
N ASP A 215 5.43 -23.20 11.54
CA ASP A 215 6.47 -23.77 10.67
C ASP A 215 7.01 -22.78 9.61
N GLY A 216 6.35 -21.63 9.44
CA GLY A 216 6.72 -20.62 8.47
C GLY A 216 6.30 -20.93 7.03
N ASN A 217 5.44 -21.92 6.81
CA ASN A 217 4.95 -22.28 5.49
C ASN A 217 3.65 -21.55 5.10
N ASN A 218 3.10 -20.74 6.01
CA ASN A 218 1.96 -19.88 5.69
C ASN A 218 2.33 -18.88 4.57
N LEU A 219 1.43 -18.73 3.60
CA LEU A 219 1.66 -17.92 2.42
C LEU A 219 1.33 -16.44 2.66
N ARG A 220 2.17 -15.58 2.12
CA ARG A 220 2.01 -14.13 2.13
C ARG A 220 2.18 -13.58 0.72
N SER A 221 1.13 -13.00 0.16
CA SER A 221 1.32 -12.17 -1.02
C SER A 221 2.06 -10.92 -0.63
N MET A 222 3.11 -10.63 -1.38
CA MET A 222 3.90 -9.43 -1.28
C MET A 222 3.56 -8.51 -2.44
N ALA A 223 3.83 -7.22 -2.31
CA ALA A 223 3.63 -6.26 -3.38
C ALA A 223 4.82 -5.30 -3.45
N TYR A 224 5.66 -5.48 -4.44
CA TYR A 224 6.75 -4.53 -4.70
C TYR A 224 6.17 -3.17 -5.08
N VAL A 225 6.71 -2.09 -4.52
CA VAL A 225 6.09 -0.75 -4.64
C VAL A 225 5.90 -0.29 -6.09
N ASP A 226 6.83 -0.61 -7.01
CA ASP A 226 6.68 -0.23 -8.42
C ASP A 226 5.62 -1.10 -9.12
N ASN A 227 5.45 -2.39 -8.72
CA ASN A 227 4.31 -3.21 -9.16
C ASN A 227 2.99 -2.55 -8.72
N ILE A 228 2.92 -1.98 -7.50
CA ILE A 228 1.73 -1.26 -7.06
C ILE A 228 1.53 0.01 -7.88
N CYS A 229 2.58 0.79 -8.12
CA CYS A 229 2.52 2.00 -8.94
C CYS A 229 2.05 1.69 -10.37
N GLN A 230 2.54 0.59 -10.98
CA GLN A 230 2.05 0.09 -12.27
C GLN A 230 0.53 -0.14 -12.21
N GLY A 231 0.05 -0.89 -11.21
CA GLY A 231 -1.37 -1.17 -11.04
C GLY A 231 -2.23 0.09 -10.87
N LEU A 232 -1.75 1.06 -10.09
CA LEU A 232 -2.43 2.35 -9.89
C LEU A 232 -2.55 3.14 -11.19
N ILE A 233 -1.44 3.25 -11.96
CA ILE A 233 -1.40 3.99 -13.22
C ILE A 233 -2.30 3.29 -14.25
N LEU A 234 -2.22 1.97 -14.40
CA LEU A 234 -3.06 1.22 -15.32
C LEU A 234 -4.55 1.35 -14.96
N ALA A 235 -4.91 1.31 -13.67
CA ALA A 235 -6.30 1.53 -13.23
C ALA A 235 -6.79 2.94 -13.55
N ALA A 236 -5.91 3.94 -13.53
CA ALA A 236 -6.25 5.32 -13.85
C ALA A 236 -6.62 5.53 -15.32
N ILE A 237 -5.91 4.85 -16.23
CA ILE A 237 -6.05 5.04 -17.69
C ILE A 237 -6.99 4.03 -18.37
N THR A 238 -7.29 2.90 -17.70
CA THR A 238 -8.15 1.85 -18.26
C THR A 238 -9.63 2.20 -18.06
N GLU A 239 -10.36 2.49 -19.12
CA GLU A 239 -11.77 2.91 -19.04
C GLU A 239 -12.65 1.87 -18.33
N LYS A 240 -12.49 0.59 -18.69
CA LYS A 240 -13.28 -0.51 -18.11
C LYS A 240 -12.99 -0.77 -16.62
N ALA A 241 -12.02 -0.07 -16.03
CA ALA A 241 -11.71 -0.20 -14.60
C ALA A 241 -12.72 0.52 -13.69
N ASN A 242 -13.53 1.45 -14.24
CA ASN A 242 -14.51 2.18 -13.46
C ASN A 242 -15.47 1.25 -12.69
N GLY A 243 -15.65 1.53 -11.40
CA GLY A 243 -16.53 0.79 -10.49
C GLY A 243 -15.98 -0.57 -10.05
N LYS A 244 -14.70 -0.85 -10.29
CA LYS A 244 -14.11 -2.16 -10.00
C LYS A 244 -13.09 -2.11 -8.88
N ILE A 245 -12.86 -3.30 -8.33
CA ILE A 245 -11.82 -3.61 -7.34
C ILE A 245 -10.77 -4.48 -8.02
N TYR A 246 -9.49 -4.26 -7.69
CA TYR A 246 -8.38 -5.05 -8.19
C TYR A 246 -7.39 -5.39 -7.08
N TRP A 247 -6.96 -6.65 -7.05
CA TRP A 247 -5.80 -7.05 -6.28
C TRP A 247 -4.53 -6.74 -7.05
N ILE A 248 -3.58 -6.07 -6.39
CA ILE A 248 -2.28 -5.72 -6.96
C ILE A 248 -1.19 -6.25 -6.03
N ALA A 249 -0.48 -7.26 -6.49
CA ALA A 249 0.58 -7.96 -5.77
C ALA A 249 1.61 -8.50 -6.75
N ASP A 250 2.70 -9.05 -6.25
CA ASP A 250 3.59 -9.89 -7.04
C ASP A 250 2.79 -11.10 -7.58
N GLU A 251 3.28 -11.73 -8.63
CA GLU A 251 2.52 -12.76 -9.34
C GLU A 251 2.15 -13.96 -8.45
N GLN A 252 3.05 -14.34 -7.55
CA GLN A 252 2.87 -15.49 -6.66
C GLN A 252 3.02 -15.07 -5.19
N PRO A 253 2.28 -15.69 -4.27
CA PRO A 253 2.55 -15.56 -2.84
C PRO A 253 3.81 -16.34 -2.46
N TYR A 254 4.46 -15.91 -1.39
CA TYR A 254 5.68 -16.50 -0.85
C TYR A 254 5.45 -17.04 0.57
N SER A 255 6.13 -18.12 0.96
CA SER A 255 6.14 -18.54 2.35
C SER A 255 6.96 -17.55 3.22
N MET A 256 6.68 -17.49 4.52
CA MET A 256 7.51 -16.71 5.43
C MET A 256 8.96 -17.20 5.44
N ASN A 257 9.17 -18.50 5.24
CA ASN A 257 10.51 -19.08 5.08
C ASN A 257 11.21 -18.54 3.84
N ASP A 258 10.54 -18.47 2.68
CA ASP A 258 11.13 -17.92 1.45
C ASP A 258 11.49 -16.46 1.62
N ILE A 259 10.61 -15.64 2.23
CA ILE A 259 10.87 -14.22 2.48
C ILE A 259 12.14 -14.05 3.32
N ILE A 260 12.26 -14.80 4.43
CA ILE A 260 13.41 -14.68 5.33
C ILE A 260 14.69 -15.21 4.67
N ASN A 261 14.63 -16.37 4.00
CA ASN A 261 15.78 -16.97 3.33
C ASN A 261 16.31 -16.07 2.20
N THR A 262 15.42 -15.44 1.43
CA THR A 262 15.81 -14.48 0.38
C THR A 262 16.54 -13.28 0.98
N ILE A 263 16.03 -12.73 2.08
CA ILE A 263 16.68 -11.57 2.74
C ILE A 263 18.05 -11.96 3.27
N GLU A 264 18.21 -13.11 3.95
CA GLU A 264 19.52 -13.58 4.43
C GLU A 264 20.50 -13.79 3.28
N HIS A 265 20.05 -14.49 2.24
CA HIS A 265 20.88 -14.73 1.06
C HIS A 265 21.43 -13.43 0.46
N LEU A 266 20.56 -12.43 0.25
CA LEU A 266 20.97 -11.14 -0.30
C LEU A 266 21.92 -10.39 0.64
N LEU A 267 21.63 -10.37 1.93
CA LEU A 267 22.48 -9.71 2.92
C LEU A 267 23.91 -10.26 2.89
N GLU A 268 24.08 -11.57 2.77
CA GLU A 268 25.40 -12.22 2.76
C GLU A 268 26.11 -12.08 1.42
N THR A 269 25.41 -12.31 0.32
CA THR A 269 26.04 -12.40 -1.00
C THR A 269 26.30 -11.03 -1.64
N GLU A 270 25.45 -10.03 -1.37
CA GLU A 270 25.52 -8.75 -2.06
C GLU A 270 25.83 -7.56 -1.13
N PHE A 271 25.46 -7.64 0.16
CA PHE A 271 25.64 -6.54 1.10
C PHE A 271 26.70 -6.80 2.18
N GLN A 272 27.46 -7.91 2.10
CA GLN A 272 28.57 -8.27 2.99
C GLN A 272 28.17 -8.27 4.48
N GLN A 273 26.94 -8.64 4.78
CA GLN A 273 26.41 -8.77 6.14
C GLN A 273 26.40 -10.24 6.55
N SER A 274 27.02 -10.59 7.66
CA SER A 274 26.91 -11.95 8.21
C SER A 274 25.58 -12.15 8.90
N CYS A 275 24.84 -13.19 8.53
CA CYS A 275 23.59 -13.56 9.17
C CYS A 275 23.79 -14.70 10.19
N ILE A 276 23.01 -14.66 11.28
CA ILE A 276 23.13 -15.67 12.34
C ILE A 276 22.40 -16.98 11.98
N HIS A 277 21.54 -16.99 10.95
CA HIS A 277 20.76 -18.14 10.48
C HIS A 277 19.89 -18.83 11.56
N LYS A 278 19.54 -18.10 12.61
CA LYS A 278 18.60 -18.53 13.62
C LYS A 278 17.24 -17.88 13.38
N ARG A 279 16.20 -18.51 13.89
CA ARG A 279 14.82 -18.01 13.85
C ARG A 279 14.28 -17.94 15.27
N LEU A 280 13.58 -16.87 15.59
CA LEU A 280 12.75 -16.82 16.79
C LEU A 280 11.46 -17.62 16.51
N LYS A 281 11.51 -18.93 16.78
CA LYS A 281 10.35 -19.81 16.58
C LYS A 281 9.35 -19.63 17.72
N LEU A 282 8.13 -19.24 17.39
CA LEU A 282 7.02 -19.14 18.30
C LEU A 282 6.01 -20.24 17.98
N PRO A 283 5.43 -20.93 18.98
CA PRO A 283 4.36 -21.88 18.74
C PRO A 283 3.17 -21.20 18.03
N GLY A 284 2.44 -21.93 17.17
CA GLY A 284 1.24 -21.41 16.51
C GLY A 284 0.20 -20.83 17.48
N LEU A 285 0.12 -21.39 18.68
CA LEU A 285 -0.73 -20.88 19.77
C LEU A 285 -0.40 -19.43 20.18
N ALA A 286 0.85 -18.98 19.98
CA ALA A 286 1.24 -17.59 20.31
C ALA A 286 0.45 -16.55 19.50
N SER A 287 0.17 -16.85 18.24
CA SER A 287 -0.66 -15.98 17.37
C SER A 287 -2.13 -15.98 17.82
N GLU A 288 -2.66 -17.12 18.23
CA GLU A 288 -4.05 -17.20 18.71
C GLU A 288 -4.23 -16.45 20.04
N ILE A 289 -3.26 -16.54 20.96
CA ILE A 289 -3.26 -15.76 22.19
C ILE A 289 -3.16 -14.27 21.86
N ALA A 290 -2.23 -13.89 20.95
CA ALA A 290 -2.09 -12.50 20.51
C ALA A 290 -3.38 -11.97 19.87
N LEU A 291 -4.12 -12.81 19.11
CA LEU A 291 -5.40 -12.46 18.52
C LEU A 291 -6.46 -12.11 19.59
N VAL A 292 -6.57 -12.91 20.64
CA VAL A 292 -7.51 -12.65 21.73
C VAL A 292 -7.13 -11.37 22.50
N VAL A 293 -5.84 -11.21 22.80
CA VAL A 293 -5.34 -10.01 23.50
C VAL A 293 -5.54 -8.75 22.64
N ASP A 294 -5.20 -8.80 21.35
CA ASP A 294 -5.40 -7.68 20.43
C ASP A 294 -6.87 -7.29 20.31
N GLY A 295 -7.76 -8.28 20.14
CA GLY A 295 -9.21 -8.06 20.10
C GLY A 295 -9.73 -7.39 21.36
N THR A 296 -9.27 -7.83 22.53
CA THR A 296 -9.65 -7.23 23.82
C THR A 296 -9.16 -5.79 23.93
N LEU A 297 -7.89 -5.54 23.61
CA LEU A 297 -7.32 -4.18 23.62
C LEU A 297 -8.09 -3.26 22.67
N GLN A 298 -8.37 -3.71 21.46
CA GLN A 298 -9.09 -2.93 20.47
C GLN A 298 -10.54 -2.64 20.88
N THR A 299 -11.20 -3.58 21.56
CA THR A 299 -12.54 -3.34 22.13
C THR A 299 -12.52 -2.25 23.21
N LEU A 300 -11.43 -2.15 23.97
CA LEU A 300 -11.20 -1.10 24.97
C LEU A 300 -10.71 0.23 24.35
N GLY A 301 -10.56 0.32 23.02
CA GLY A 301 -10.11 1.51 22.31
C GLY A 301 -8.60 1.68 22.18
N PHE A 302 -7.82 0.70 22.62
CA PHE A 302 -6.35 0.70 22.54
C PHE A 302 -5.84 -0.07 21.31
N TYR A 303 -4.75 0.39 20.74
CA TYR A 303 -4.04 -0.30 19.65
C TYR A 303 -2.60 -0.57 20.04
N HIS A 304 -2.13 -1.81 19.83
CA HIS A 304 -0.74 -2.18 20.08
C HIS A 304 -0.14 -2.92 18.89
N GLN A 305 0.70 -2.21 18.12
CA GLN A 305 1.24 -2.69 16.83
C GLN A 305 1.89 -4.08 16.90
N LYS A 306 2.76 -4.34 17.89
CA LYS A 306 3.48 -5.63 17.98
C LYS A 306 2.55 -6.81 18.24
N ILE A 307 1.51 -6.60 19.06
CA ILE A 307 0.50 -7.64 19.37
C ILE A 307 -0.34 -7.89 18.12
N HIS A 308 -0.76 -6.83 17.43
CA HIS A 308 -1.52 -6.92 16.18
C HIS A 308 -0.74 -7.69 15.10
N VAL A 309 0.52 -7.32 14.85
CA VAL A 309 1.39 -8.03 13.89
C VAL A 309 1.57 -9.51 14.28
N LEU A 310 1.81 -9.80 15.56
CA LEU A 310 1.96 -11.19 16.02
C LEU A 310 0.69 -12.02 15.81
N SER A 311 -0.50 -11.42 15.95
CA SER A 311 -1.78 -12.12 15.74
C SER A 311 -2.01 -12.56 14.29
N GLU A 312 -1.36 -11.92 13.32
CA GLU A 312 -1.46 -12.24 11.89
C GLU A 312 -0.34 -13.16 11.39
N MET A 313 0.77 -13.32 12.14
CA MET A 313 2.01 -13.87 11.58
C MET A 313 1.90 -15.31 11.10
N ASN A 314 1.04 -16.14 11.70
CA ASN A 314 0.81 -17.54 11.27
C ASN A 314 -0.31 -17.67 10.23
N LYS A 315 -0.96 -16.58 9.85
CA LYS A 315 -2.10 -16.63 8.91
C LYS A 315 -1.61 -16.59 7.46
N THR A 316 -2.29 -17.31 6.58
CA THR A 316 -2.14 -17.15 5.14
C THR A 316 -2.90 -15.90 4.71
N ILE A 317 -2.25 -15.05 3.92
CA ILE A 317 -2.84 -13.89 3.22
C ILE A 317 -2.31 -13.92 1.78
N ALA A 318 -3.00 -14.66 0.95
CA ALA A 318 -2.63 -14.91 -0.43
C ALA A 318 -3.74 -14.46 -1.38
N VAL A 319 -3.39 -13.79 -2.46
CA VAL A 319 -4.32 -13.16 -3.40
C VAL A 319 -4.00 -13.59 -4.84
N SER A 320 -5.02 -13.57 -5.69
CA SER A 320 -4.90 -13.75 -7.15
C SER A 320 -4.87 -12.39 -7.84
N VAL A 321 -3.91 -12.18 -8.72
CA VAL A 321 -3.83 -10.97 -9.58
C VAL A 321 -4.39 -11.21 -10.99
N ALA A 322 -5.00 -12.36 -11.24
CA ALA A 322 -5.47 -12.77 -12.56
C ALA A 322 -6.45 -11.78 -13.21
N LYS A 323 -7.33 -11.16 -12.44
CA LYS A 323 -8.25 -10.14 -12.96
C LYS A 323 -7.50 -8.87 -13.36
N SER A 324 -6.56 -8.42 -12.54
CA SER A 324 -5.72 -7.25 -12.84
C SER A 324 -4.89 -7.48 -14.10
N GLN A 325 -4.30 -8.67 -14.28
CA GLN A 325 -3.59 -9.04 -15.50
C GLN A 325 -4.52 -9.00 -16.72
N ARG A 326 -5.67 -9.63 -16.65
CA ARG A 326 -6.63 -9.73 -17.77
C ARG A 326 -7.25 -8.39 -18.15
N GLU A 327 -7.62 -7.57 -17.17
CA GLU A 327 -8.43 -6.37 -17.40
C GLU A 327 -7.61 -5.09 -17.48
N LEU A 328 -6.52 -4.97 -16.74
CA LEU A 328 -5.65 -3.79 -16.74
C LEU A 328 -4.40 -3.97 -17.62
N GLY A 329 -4.06 -5.20 -18.01
CA GLY A 329 -2.76 -5.52 -18.58
C GLY A 329 -1.63 -5.44 -17.53
N TYR A 330 -1.99 -5.61 -16.24
CA TYR A 330 -1.02 -5.63 -15.15
C TYR A 330 -0.03 -6.78 -15.33
N ASN A 331 1.26 -6.48 -15.21
CA ASN A 331 2.33 -7.46 -15.35
C ASN A 331 3.41 -7.21 -14.29
N PRO A 332 3.34 -7.86 -13.13
CA PRO A 332 4.30 -7.67 -12.04
C PRO A 332 5.64 -8.34 -12.37
N THR A 333 6.52 -7.63 -13.04
CA THR A 333 7.83 -8.16 -13.48
C THR A 333 8.87 -8.24 -12.35
N ILE A 334 8.66 -7.53 -11.25
CA ILE A 334 9.58 -7.55 -10.12
C ILE A 334 9.06 -8.54 -9.07
N ALA A 335 9.79 -9.65 -8.92
CA ALA A 335 9.53 -10.67 -7.90
C ALA A 335 10.36 -10.44 -6.63
N LEU A 336 10.15 -11.29 -5.62
CA LEU A 336 10.67 -11.16 -4.26
C LEU A 336 12.17 -10.84 -4.21
N GLU A 337 13.02 -11.62 -4.86
CA GLU A 337 14.47 -11.45 -4.77
C GLU A 337 14.92 -10.11 -5.36
N ALA A 338 14.47 -9.80 -6.58
CA ALA A 338 14.80 -8.55 -7.26
C ALA A 338 14.30 -7.32 -6.46
N GLY A 339 13.09 -7.38 -5.93
CA GLY A 339 12.51 -6.29 -5.15
C GLY A 339 13.16 -6.15 -3.77
N MET A 340 13.50 -7.25 -3.08
CA MET A 340 14.22 -7.21 -1.80
C MET A 340 15.64 -6.67 -1.99
N ARG A 341 16.31 -7.02 -3.09
CA ARG A 341 17.60 -6.43 -3.47
C ARG A 341 17.51 -4.91 -3.60
N LYS A 342 16.50 -4.40 -4.29
CA LYS A 342 16.26 -2.95 -4.43
C LYS A 342 15.93 -2.31 -3.07
N SER A 343 15.16 -2.98 -2.21
CA SER A 343 14.86 -2.52 -0.85
C SER A 343 16.13 -2.38 0.00
N LEU A 344 16.97 -3.41 0.02
CA LEU A 344 18.22 -3.43 0.78
C LEU A 344 19.20 -2.39 0.22
N LYS A 345 19.37 -2.34 -1.11
CA LYS A 345 20.22 -1.33 -1.76
C LYS A 345 19.84 0.09 -1.32
N TRP A 346 18.53 0.41 -1.34
CA TRP A 346 18.05 1.71 -0.91
C TRP A 346 18.41 2.02 0.55
N ILE A 347 18.33 1.03 1.47
CA ILE A 347 18.73 1.22 2.87
C ILE A 347 20.22 1.53 2.97
N PHE A 348 21.06 0.74 2.32
CA PHE A 348 22.51 0.91 2.40
C PHE A 348 22.96 2.25 1.80
N GLU A 349 22.33 2.72 0.72
CA GLU A 349 22.62 4.00 0.08
C GLU A 349 22.15 5.21 0.91
N ASN A 350 21.02 5.10 1.64
CA ASN A 350 20.43 6.24 2.35
C ASN A 350 20.76 6.27 3.85
N TYR A 351 21.03 5.12 4.46
CA TYR A 351 21.30 5.00 5.91
C TYR A 351 22.65 4.36 6.22
N GLY A 352 23.41 3.91 5.23
CA GLY A 352 24.71 3.28 5.42
C GLY A 352 24.64 1.84 5.94
N GLY A 353 23.46 1.26 6.09
CA GLY A 353 23.27 -0.12 6.55
C GLY A 353 22.03 -0.34 7.41
N LEU A 354 22.04 -1.43 8.17
CA LEU A 354 20.93 -1.85 9.02
C LEU A 354 21.06 -1.40 10.50
N ASP A 355 22.13 -0.72 10.87
CA ASP A 355 22.41 -0.32 12.25
C ASP A 355 21.96 1.10 12.62
#